data_46f816156fcec661b20e57b97da32d2d
#
_entry.id   46f816156fcec661b20e57b97da32d2d
#
_cell.length_a   1.000
_cell.length_b   1.000
_cell.length_c   1.000
_cell.angle_alpha   90.00
_cell.angle_beta   90.00
_cell.angle_gamma   90.00
#
_symmetry.space_group_name_H-M   'P 1'
#
loop_
_entity.id
_entity.type
_entity.pdbx_description
1 polymer ?
#
loop_
_entity_poly.entity_id
_entity_poly.type
_entity_poly.pdbx_seq_one_letter_code
_entity_poly.pdbx_strand_id
1 'polypeptide(L)'
;MKFLLKEEKKEFEEFLLKDDKTLRFESFDDEWLLDYYWSLLNHYQNVNNSDEMRKIIDWFRPELQDFWNYVAYNENLYKKTVYCYENTELNSDQKRSLELRIKGFKDRGINLEETQKEQLKSLNKVGAELSNTFSNNIVDDEAGFEYVIEDFEVIKDLPEDVLENAKNNAKEKGKTGYLFDADPTGYVAILKFCSDRNIRKDFEKSHNSFASKWKFDNREIILNILKNKQEKSKILGYKNYAEMSLNSKMAESPKQIFELIQWISKKAKIKAEWEQEELKQYFQLEEIKSYDV
;
A
#
# COMPACT_ATOMS: atom_id res chain seq x y z
N MET A 1 26.68 -5.66 6.07
CA MET A 1 25.46 -5.27 6.84
C MET A 1 25.68 -5.25 8.35
N LYS A 2 25.98 -6.34 9.05
CA LYS A 2 26.16 -6.30 10.53
C LYS A 2 27.22 -5.31 11.02
N PHE A 3 28.31 -5.18 10.31
CA PHE A 3 29.34 -4.19 10.63
C PHE A 3 28.78 -2.77 10.50
N LEU A 4 28.12 -2.46 9.40
CA LEU A 4 27.47 -1.14 9.20
C LEU A 4 26.44 -0.83 10.29
N LEU A 5 25.55 -1.78 10.59
CA LEU A 5 24.57 -1.60 11.67
C LEU A 5 25.22 -1.31 13.02
N LYS A 6 26.35 -1.96 13.32
CA LYS A 6 27.09 -1.71 14.56
C LYS A 6 27.73 -0.32 14.60
N GLU A 7 28.32 0.12 13.49
CA GLU A 7 28.89 1.46 13.38
C GLU A 7 27.81 2.54 13.47
N GLU A 8 26.70 2.40 12.77
CA GLU A 8 25.59 3.36 12.84
C GLU A 8 24.94 3.42 14.24
N LYS A 9 24.78 2.29 14.92
CA LYS A 9 24.35 2.28 16.31
C LYS A 9 25.29 3.10 17.20
N LYS A 10 26.60 2.94 17.02
CA LYS A 10 27.61 3.68 17.79
C LYS A 10 27.56 5.17 17.47
N GLU A 11 27.52 5.55 16.19
CA GLU A 11 27.42 6.95 15.74
C GLU A 11 26.14 7.61 16.26
N PHE A 12 25.03 6.89 16.24
CA PHE A 12 23.76 7.37 16.78
C PHE A 12 23.84 7.61 18.30
N GLU A 13 24.45 6.72 19.08
CA GLU A 13 24.65 6.91 20.52
C GLU A 13 25.59 8.11 20.79
N GLU A 14 26.66 8.26 20.03
CA GLU A 14 27.57 9.43 20.13
C GLU A 14 26.82 10.73 19.78
N PHE A 15 25.94 10.70 18.77
CA PHE A 15 25.09 11.84 18.45
C PHE A 15 24.15 12.20 19.61
N LEU A 16 23.55 11.22 20.28
CA LEU A 16 22.66 11.48 21.42
C LEU A 16 23.39 12.12 22.61
N LEU A 17 24.69 11.95 22.74
CA LEU A 17 25.52 12.53 23.79
C LEU A 17 25.99 13.96 23.50
N LYS A 18 25.87 14.46 22.25
CA LYS A 18 26.27 15.82 21.89
C LYS A 18 25.52 16.87 22.70
N ASP A 19 26.20 17.96 23.09
CA ASP A 19 25.57 19.11 23.73
C ASP A 19 24.61 19.79 22.73
N ASP A 20 23.38 20.04 23.15
CA ASP A 20 22.34 20.63 22.30
C ASP A 20 22.76 21.98 21.71
N LYS A 21 23.57 22.78 22.44
CA LYS A 21 24.09 24.06 21.96
C LYS A 21 25.03 23.94 20.75
N THR A 22 25.60 22.76 20.53
CA THR A 22 26.47 22.48 19.38
C THR A 22 25.74 21.97 18.16
N LEU A 23 24.45 21.64 18.31
CA LEU A 23 23.65 21.10 17.22
C LEU A 23 23.46 22.12 16.10
N ARG A 24 23.53 21.63 14.86
CA ARG A 24 23.19 22.35 13.64
C ARG A 24 22.31 21.43 12.80
N PHE A 25 21.67 21.95 11.75
CA PHE A 25 20.86 21.15 10.84
C PHE A 25 21.66 19.97 10.29
N GLU A 26 22.90 20.19 9.89
CA GLU A 26 23.82 19.20 9.35
C GLU A 26 24.14 18.05 10.34
N SER A 27 23.89 18.28 11.64
CA SER A 27 24.03 17.20 12.64
C SER A 27 22.97 16.11 12.51
N PHE A 28 21.90 16.35 11.73
CA PHE A 28 20.82 15.41 11.47
C PHE A 28 20.85 14.86 10.03
N ASP A 29 21.81 15.31 9.25
CA ASP A 29 21.95 14.93 7.84
C ASP A 29 22.90 13.72 7.74
N ASP A 30 22.47 12.61 8.33
CA ASP A 30 23.21 11.36 8.27
C ASP A 30 22.85 10.65 6.97
N GLU A 31 23.78 10.61 5.99
CA GLU A 31 23.73 9.67 4.87
C GLU A 31 23.97 8.26 5.42
N TRP A 32 22.91 7.58 5.76
CA TRP A 32 23.00 6.24 6.36
C TRP A 32 23.39 5.23 5.29
N LEU A 33 24.66 4.86 5.27
CA LEU A 33 25.19 3.81 4.40
C LEU A 33 24.42 2.50 4.54
N LEU A 34 23.89 2.23 5.73
CA LEU A 34 23.05 1.07 6.01
C LEU A 34 21.78 1.08 5.17
N ASP A 35 21.08 2.22 5.09
CA ASP A 35 19.85 2.38 4.31
C ASP A 35 20.13 2.22 2.82
N TYR A 36 21.26 2.76 2.32
CA TYR A 36 21.69 2.58 0.96
C TYR A 36 21.91 1.11 0.61
N TYR A 37 22.71 0.39 1.39
CA TYR A 37 22.97 -1.03 1.12
C TYR A 37 21.74 -1.91 1.36
N TRP A 38 20.87 -1.54 2.31
CA TRP A 38 19.61 -2.23 2.52
C TRP A 38 18.67 -2.05 1.33
N SER A 39 18.54 -0.84 0.80
CA SER A 39 17.74 -0.58 -0.40
C SER A 39 18.26 -1.33 -1.62
N LEU A 40 19.58 -1.42 -1.77
CA LEU A 40 20.23 -2.18 -2.83
C LEU A 40 19.93 -3.70 -2.71
N LEU A 41 19.99 -4.27 -1.50
CA LEU A 41 19.62 -5.67 -1.26
C LEU A 41 18.16 -5.95 -1.60
N ASN A 42 17.24 -5.07 -1.18
CA ASN A 42 15.83 -5.21 -1.52
C ASN A 42 15.58 -5.07 -3.04
N HIS A 43 16.30 -4.18 -3.71
CA HIS A 43 16.25 -4.08 -5.17
C HIS A 43 16.66 -5.40 -5.83
N TYR A 44 17.80 -5.96 -5.43
CA TYR A 44 18.23 -7.27 -5.96
C TYR A 44 17.25 -8.39 -5.67
N GLN A 45 16.63 -8.41 -4.48
CA GLN A 45 15.57 -9.36 -4.15
C GLN A 45 14.39 -9.27 -5.12
N ASN A 46 14.04 -8.08 -5.58
CA ASN A 46 12.91 -7.88 -6.48
C ASN A 46 13.21 -8.24 -7.94
N VAL A 47 14.46 -8.10 -8.40
CA VAL A 47 14.82 -8.28 -9.82
C VAL A 47 15.58 -9.57 -10.12
N ASN A 48 16.27 -10.13 -9.14
CA ASN A 48 17.09 -11.36 -9.29
C ASN A 48 17.08 -12.16 -7.98
N ASN A 49 15.92 -12.65 -7.61
CA ASN A 49 15.70 -13.33 -6.35
C ASN A 49 16.28 -14.75 -6.34
N SER A 50 16.92 -15.12 -5.21
CA SER A 50 17.33 -16.49 -4.91
C SER A 50 16.97 -16.89 -3.49
N ASP A 51 16.90 -18.18 -3.20
CA ASP A 51 16.62 -18.69 -1.87
C ASP A 51 17.68 -18.29 -0.85
N GLU A 52 18.95 -18.18 -1.27
CA GLU A 52 20.05 -17.70 -0.45
C GLU A 52 19.88 -16.23 -0.08
N MET A 53 19.51 -15.40 -1.06
CA MET A 53 19.24 -13.98 -0.86
C MET A 53 18.09 -13.76 0.14
N ARG A 54 16.99 -14.50 -0.02
CA ARG A 54 15.85 -14.44 0.91
C ARG A 54 16.27 -14.78 2.34
N LYS A 55 16.99 -15.89 2.53
CA LYS A 55 17.48 -16.30 3.86
C LYS A 55 18.33 -15.24 4.54
N ILE A 56 19.23 -14.58 3.79
CA ILE A 56 20.07 -13.51 4.31
C ILE A 56 19.25 -12.30 4.70
N ILE A 57 18.31 -11.87 3.86
CA ILE A 57 17.46 -10.72 4.11
C ILE A 57 16.56 -10.99 5.31
N ASP A 58 15.88 -12.13 5.36
CA ASP A 58 14.96 -12.49 6.45
C ASP A 58 15.68 -12.63 7.80
N TRP A 59 16.91 -13.14 7.77
CA TRP A 59 17.74 -13.22 8.96
C TRP A 59 18.18 -11.85 9.49
N PHE A 60 18.50 -10.89 8.61
CA PHE A 60 19.01 -9.59 9.03
C PHE A 60 17.88 -8.57 9.32
N ARG A 61 16.73 -8.70 8.65
CA ARG A 61 15.58 -7.78 8.75
C ARG A 61 15.14 -7.47 10.20
N PRO A 62 15.02 -8.43 11.14
CA PRO A 62 14.62 -8.15 12.50
C PRO A 62 15.58 -7.20 13.23
N GLU A 63 16.91 -7.44 13.14
CA GLU A 63 17.91 -6.59 13.79
C GLU A 63 17.88 -5.15 13.26
N LEU A 64 17.65 -4.99 11.96
CA LEU A 64 17.53 -3.69 11.31
C LEU A 64 16.24 -2.97 11.74
N GLN A 65 15.13 -3.70 11.78
CA GLN A 65 13.84 -3.16 12.21
C GLN A 65 13.89 -2.70 13.68
N ASP A 66 14.55 -3.44 14.53
CA ASP A 66 14.75 -3.06 15.94
C ASP A 66 15.53 -1.75 16.06
N PHE A 67 16.57 -1.57 15.24
CA PHE A 67 17.33 -0.33 15.22
C PHE A 67 16.49 0.86 14.70
N TRP A 68 15.79 0.69 13.60
CA TRP A 68 14.92 1.76 13.09
C TRP A 68 13.81 2.14 14.08
N ASN A 69 13.25 1.15 14.78
CA ASN A 69 12.29 1.41 15.85
C ASN A 69 12.95 2.17 17.02
N TYR A 70 14.15 1.80 17.42
CA TYR A 70 14.90 2.50 18.46
C TYR A 70 15.10 3.99 18.09
N VAL A 71 15.53 4.27 16.88
CA VAL A 71 15.68 5.65 16.37
C VAL A 71 14.32 6.37 16.29
N ALA A 72 13.31 5.72 15.73
CA ALA A 72 12.01 6.32 15.46
C ALA A 72 11.23 6.69 16.74
N TYR A 73 11.47 6.01 17.84
CA TYR A 73 10.82 6.25 19.14
C TYR A 73 11.78 6.87 20.19
N ASN A 74 12.94 7.38 19.77
CA ASN A 74 13.93 7.95 20.68
C ASN A 74 13.54 9.35 21.14
N GLU A 75 13.22 9.49 22.43
CA GLU A 75 12.83 10.77 23.03
C GLU A 75 13.95 11.82 23.04
N ASN A 76 15.21 11.39 23.18
CA ASN A 76 16.34 12.32 23.15
C ASN A 76 16.55 12.88 21.76
N LEU A 77 16.43 12.04 20.71
CA LEU A 77 16.47 12.52 19.33
C LEU A 77 15.33 13.51 19.05
N TYR A 78 14.13 13.24 19.51
CA TYR A 78 13.00 14.17 19.40
C TYR A 78 13.31 15.51 20.06
N LYS A 79 13.79 15.49 21.33
CA LYS A 79 14.15 16.73 22.06
C LYS A 79 15.23 17.53 21.33
N LYS A 80 16.28 16.87 20.85
CA LYS A 80 17.34 17.49 20.05
C LYS A 80 16.83 18.09 18.75
N THR A 81 15.90 17.40 18.07
CA THR A 81 15.28 17.91 16.85
C THR A 81 14.46 19.18 17.12
N VAL A 82 13.68 19.19 18.21
CA VAL A 82 12.91 20.37 18.64
C VAL A 82 13.85 21.52 19.02
N TYR A 83 14.91 21.23 19.81
CA TYR A 83 15.88 22.23 20.21
C TYR A 83 16.54 22.90 18.98
N CYS A 84 17.00 22.11 18.02
CA CYS A 84 17.59 22.62 16.80
C CYS A 84 16.60 23.48 16.01
N TYR A 85 15.36 23.05 15.86
CA TYR A 85 14.30 23.81 15.18
C TYR A 85 14.04 25.17 15.81
N GLU A 86 14.08 25.27 17.15
CA GLU A 86 13.73 26.47 17.91
C GLU A 86 14.92 27.43 18.12
N ASN A 87 16.17 26.91 18.15
CA ASN A 87 17.32 27.65 18.63
C ASN A 87 18.46 27.81 17.60
N THR A 88 18.28 27.37 16.34
CA THR A 88 19.30 27.55 15.29
C THR A 88 18.78 28.38 14.12
N GLU A 89 19.69 29.05 13.43
CA GLU A 89 19.36 29.72 12.17
C GLU A 89 19.16 28.67 11.08
N LEU A 90 17.97 28.65 10.48
CA LEU A 90 17.54 27.69 9.49
C LEU A 90 17.02 28.41 8.23
N ASN A 91 17.41 27.94 7.06
CA ASN A 91 16.73 28.35 5.84
C ASN A 91 15.34 27.66 5.74
N SER A 92 14.54 28.03 4.71
CA SER A 92 13.18 27.52 4.52
C SER A 92 13.10 26.00 4.43
N ASP A 93 14.05 25.38 3.74
CA ASP A 93 14.05 23.94 3.46
C ASP A 93 14.48 23.15 4.69
N GLN A 94 15.51 23.61 5.39
CA GLN A 94 15.98 23.06 6.66
C GLN A 94 14.87 23.12 7.72
N LYS A 95 14.20 24.29 7.82
CA LYS A 95 13.07 24.45 8.73
C LYS A 95 11.95 23.47 8.40
N ARG A 96 11.60 23.35 7.12
CA ARG A 96 10.56 22.40 6.67
C ARG A 96 10.94 20.95 6.94
N SER A 97 12.20 20.57 6.74
CA SER A 97 12.70 19.23 7.04
C SER A 97 12.54 18.88 8.52
N LEU A 98 12.97 19.77 9.43
CA LEU A 98 12.82 19.53 10.86
C LEU A 98 11.34 19.53 11.31
N GLU A 99 10.49 20.40 10.74
CA GLU A 99 9.04 20.36 10.97
C GLU A 99 8.44 18.98 10.65
N LEU A 100 8.79 18.43 9.48
CA LEU A 100 8.31 17.10 9.07
C LEU A 100 8.84 16.01 9.99
N ARG A 101 10.11 16.09 10.44
CA ARG A 101 10.70 15.15 11.38
C ARG A 101 9.99 15.20 12.74
N ILE A 102 9.78 16.40 13.30
CA ILE A 102 9.04 16.62 14.56
C ILE A 102 7.61 16.06 14.44
N LYS A 103 6.95 16.33 13.33
CA LYS A 103 5.62 15.85 13.02
C LYS A 103 5.59 14.31 12.97
N GLY A 104 6.57 13.69 12.32
CA GLY A 104 6.73 12.24 12.29
C GLY A 104 6.87 11.61 13.68
N PHE A 105 7.61 12.23 14.61
CA PHE A 105 7.68 11.79 16.01
C PHE A 105 6.33 11.88 16.72
N LYS A 106 5.62 13.01 16.55
CA LYS A 106 4.28 13.20 17.13
C LYS A 106 3.27 12.18 16.59
N ASP A 107 3.29 11.91 15.30
CA ASP A 107 2.42 10.93 14.66
C ASP A 107 2.69 9.48 15.10
N ARG A 108 3.90 9.20 15.63
CA ARG A 108 4.25 7.95 16.30
C ARG A 108 3.90 7.94 17.79
N GLY A 109 3.40 9.04 18.33
CA GLY A 109 2.96 9.13 19.71
C GLY A 109 4.07 9.43 20.71
N ILE A 110 5.18 10.08 20.32
CA ILE A 110 6.30 10.39 21.21
C ILE A 110 5.87 11.23 22.43
N ASN A 111 4.84 12.06 22.29
CA ASN A 111 4.32 12.98 23.31
C ASN A 111 3.21 12.35 24.16
N LEU A 112 2.86 11.10 23.94
CA LEU A 112 1.80 10.42 24.67
C LEU A 112 2.27 9.96 26.04
N GLU A 113 1.33 9.88 26.99
CA GLU A 113 1.55 9.21 28.27
C GLU A 113 1.83 7.71 28.05
N GLU A 114 2.54 7.07 28.96
CA GLU A 114 3.00 5.69 28.79
C GLU A 114 1.87 4.70 28.51
N THR A 115 0.74 4.85 29.19
CA THR A 115 -0.46 4.04 28.97
C THR A 115 -1.03 4.19 27.56
N GLN A 116 -1.00 5.41 27.00
CA GLN A 116 -1.42 5.68 25.62
C GLN A 116 -0.43 5.14 24.59
N LYS A 117 0.88 5.18 24.90
CA LYS A 117 1.92 4.57 24.05
C LYS A 117 1.72 3.05 23.96
N GLU A 118 1.44 2.38 25.08
CA GLU A 118 1.13 0.95 25.08
C GLU A 118 -0.13 0.61 24.28
N GLN A 119 -1.20 1.40 24.42
CA GLN A 119 -2.41 1.25 23.62
C GLN A 119 -2.13 1.43 22.12
N LEU A 120 -1.37 2.46 21.76
CA LEU A 120 -0.99 2.72 20.37
C LEU A 120 -0.15 1.57 19.79
N LYS A 121 0.78 1.03 20.56
CA LYS A 121 1.60 -0.13 20.18
C LYS A 121 0.72 -1.37 19.93
N SER A 122 -0.25 -1.62 20.80
CA SER A 122 -1.23 -2.71 20.63
C SER A 122 -2.06 -2.52 19.37
N LEU A 123 -2.58 -1.31 19.13
CA LEU A 123 -3.35 -0.99 17.93
C LEU A 123 -2.51 -1.12 16.64
N ASN A 124 -1.24 -0.74 16.67
CA ASN A 124 -0.34 -0.92 15.54
C ASN A 124 -0.13 -2.41 15.23
N LYS A 125 0.05 -3.25 16.24
CA LYS A 125 0.19 -4.71 16.09
C LYS A 125 -1.08 -5.32 15.49
N VAL A 126 -2.25 -5.05 16.08
CA VAL A 126 -3.54 -5.53 15.60
C VAL A 126 -3.80 -5.04 14.16
N GLY A 127 -3.51 -3.77 13.86
CA GLY A 127 -3.65 -3.21 12.52
C GLY A 127 -2.78 -3.91 11.47
N ALA A 128 -1.55 -4.28 11.83
CA ALA A 128 -0.66 -5.05 10.95
C ALA A 128 -1.20 -6.47 10.71
N GLU A 129 -1.64 -7.16 11.75
CA GLU A 129 -2.24 -8.50 11.66
C GLU A 129 -3.49 -8.50 10.77
N LEU A 130 -4.40 -7.54 10.97
CA LEU A 130 -5.61 -7.37 10.14
C LEU A 130 -5.27 -7.10 8.67
N SER A 131 -4.26 -6.24 8.41
CA SER A 131 -3.83 -5.92 7.05
C SER A 131 -3.21 -7.13 6.34
N ASN A 132 -2.40 -7.91 7.06
CA ASN A 132 -1.84 -9.15 6.53
C ASN A 132 -2.92 -10.17 6.21
N THR A 133 -3.88 -10.37 7.12
CA THR A 133 -5.00 -11.28 6.89
C THR A 133 -5.84 -10.84 5.70
N PHE A 134 -6.12 -9.53 5.58
CA PHE A 134 -6.83 -8.97 4.44
C PHE A 134 -6.13 -9.28 3.11
N SER A 135 -4.81 -9.05 3.05
CA SER A 135 -4.03 -9.29 1.83
C SER A 135 -3.92 -10.79 1.50
N ASN A 136 -3.66 -11.62 2.52
CA ASN A 136 -3.57 -13.07 2.32
C ASN A 136 -4.89 -13.68 1.82
N ASN A 137 -6.03 -13.23 2.36
CA ASN A 137 -7.33 -13.70 1.89
C ASN A 137 -7.57 -13.41 0.40
N ILE A 138 -7.10 -12.26 -0.10
CA ILE A 138 -7.18 -11.94 -1.54
C ILE A 138 -6.30 -12.89 -2.33
N VAL A 139 -5.02 -13.02 -1.96
CA VAL A 139 -4.05 -13.87 -2.67
C VAL A 139 -4.50 -15.34 -2.70
N ASP A 140 -5.00 -15.85 -1.57
CA ASP A 140 -5.46 -17.23 -1.47
C ASP A 140 -6.73 -17.50 -2.27
N ASP A 141 -7.65 -16.51 -2.34
CA ASP A 141 -8.89 -16.64 -3.13
C ASP A 141 -8.59 -16.52 -4.63
N GLU A 142 -7.69 -15.60 -5.04
CA GLU A 142 -7.17 -15.46 -6.40
C GLU A 142 -6.47 -16.74 -6.87
N ALA A 143 -5.63 -17.34 -6.02
CA ALA A 143 -4.92 -18.57 -6.35
C ALA A 143 -5.84 -19.77 -6.60
N GLY A 144 -7.04 -19.73 -6.03
CA GLY A 144 -8.08 -20.74 -6.24
C GLY A 144 -9.03 -20.45 -7.41
N PHE A 145 -8.89 -19.30 -8.06
CA PHE A 145 -9.80 -18.91 -9.12
C PHE A 145 -9.54 -19.67 -10.41
N GLU A 146 -10.59 -20.27 -10.97
CA GLU A 146 -10.56 -21.04 -12.20
C GLU A 146 -11.83 -20.78 -13.01
N TYR A 147 -11.69 -20.21 -14.19
CA TYR A 147 -12.79 -19.99 -15.11
C TYR A 147 -12.52 -20.70 -16.45
N VAL A 148 -13.35 -21.69 -16.78
CA VAL A 148 -13.17 -22.50 -17.98
C VAL A 148 -14.13 -22.04 -19.06
N ILE A 149 -13.59 -21.81 -20.26
CA ILE A 149 -14.37 -21.57 -21.48
C ILE A 149 -14.08 -22.71 -22.45
N GLU A 150 -15.11 -23.46 -22.83
CA GLU A 150 -14.98 -24.59 -23.75
C GLU A 150 -15.16 -24.21 -25.20
N ASP A 151 -16.02 -23.21 -25.47
CA ASP A 151 -16.30 -22.75 -26.83
C ASP A 151 -15.21 -21.80 -27.32
N PHE A 152 -14.39 -22.28 -28.24
CA PHE A 152 -13.33 -21.49 -28.87
C PHE A 152 -13.86 -20.31 -29.68
N GLU A 153 -15.02 -20.43 -30.33
CA GLU A 153 -15.55 -19.40 -31.21
C GLU A 153 -15.79 -18.08 -30.50
N VAL A 154 -16.14 -18.12 -29.21
CA VAL A 154 -16.41 -16.90 -28.43
C VAL A 154 -15.13 -16.19 -27.94
N ILE A 155 -13.98 -16.85 -27.99
CA ILE A 155 -12.67 -16.33 -27.52
C ILE A 155 -11.61 -16.29 -28.66
N LYS A 156 -11.96 -16.62 -29.88
CA LYS A 156 -11.02 -16.73 -31.02
C LYS A 156 -10.25 -15.43 -31.31
N ASP A 157 -10.82 -14.29 -30.95
CA ASP A 157 -10.25 -12.96 -31.18
C ASP A 157 -9.32 -12.50 -30.02
N LEU A 158 -9.14 -13.34 -28.98
CA LEU A 158 -8.17 -13.07 -27.92
C LEU A 158 -6.73 -13.16 -28.47
N PRO A 159 -5.76 -12.43 -27.87
CA PRO A 159 -4.35 -12.56 -28.21
C PRO A 159 -3.86 -14.01 -28.11
N GLU A 160 -2.99 -14.41 -29.05
CA GLU A 160 -2.52 -15.81 -29.20
C GLU A 160 -1.79 -16.31 -27.94
N ASP A 161 -0.98 -15.46 -27.32
CA ASP A 161 -0.25 -15.75 -26.07
C ASP A 161 -1.21 -16.01 -24.89
N VAL A 162 -2.31 -15.26 -24.81
CA VAL A 162 -3.35 -15.46 -23.77
C VAL A 162 -4.08 -16.78 -23.99
N LEU A 163 -4.41 -17.11 -25.25
CA LEU A 163 -5.05 -18.40 -25.60
C LEU A 163 -4.13 -19.58 -25.31
N GLU A 164 -2.84 -19.47 -25.63
CA GLU A 164 -1.85 -20.52 -25.38
C GLU A 164 -1.69 -20.73 -23.85
N ASN A 165 -1.56 -19.67 -23.08
CA ASN A 165 -1.50 -19.74 -21.63
C ASN A 165 -2.76 -20.40 -21.03
N ALA A 166 -3.95 -19.97 -21.44
CA ALA A 166 -5.20 -20.54 -20.96
C ALA A 166 -5.35 -22.04 -21.31
N LYS A 167 -4.85 -22.45 -22.48
CA LYS A 167 -4.83 -23.86 -22.91
C LYS A 167 -3.84 -24.70 -22.09
N ASN A 168 -2.65 -24.15 -21.81
CA ASN A 168 -1.65 -24.80 -20.98
C ASN A 168 -2.14 -24.96 -19.54
N ASN A 169 -2.76 -23.92 -18.95
CA ASN A 169 -3.37 -23.95 -17.64
C ASN A 169 -4.46 -25.06 -17.54
N ALA A 170 -5.32 -25.15 -18.57
CA ALA A 170 -6.33 -26.21 -18.61
C ALA A 170 -5.70 -27.60 -18.64
N LYS A 171 -4.65 -27.80 -19.47
CA LYS A 171 -3.94 -29.08 -19.57
C LYS A 171 -3.26 -29.47 -18.27
N GLU A 172 -2.58 -28.54 -17.59
CA GLU A 172 -1.91 -28.79 -16.30
C GLU A 172 -2.90 -29.20 -15.22
N LYS A 173 -4.12 -28.64 -15.25
CA LYS A 173 -5.19 -28.95 -14.29
C LYS A 173 -6.11 -30.10 -14.75
N GLY A 174 -5.80 -30.78 -15.86
CA GLY A 174 -6.58 -31.90 -16.38
C GLY A 174 -8.00 -31.51 -16.83
N LYS A 175 -8.19 -30.25 -17.28
CA LYS A 175 -9.46 -29.71 -17.77
C LYS A 175 -9.48 -29.65 -19.30
N THR A 176 -10.68 -29.68 -19.87
CA THR A 176 -10.92 -29.42 -21.31
C THR A 176 -11.20 -27.95 -21.54
N GLY A 177 -10.87 -27.44 -22.74
CA GLY A 177 -11.09 -26.05 -23.10
C GLY A 177 -9.92 -25.12 -22.71
N TYR A 178 -10.25 -23.92 -22.31
CA TYR A 178 -9.34 -22.82 -21.98
C TYR A 178 -9.60 -22.39 -20.55
N LEU A 179 -8.61 -22.52 -19.65
CA LEU A 179 -8.73 -22.16 -18.25
C LEU A 179 -8.05 -20.81 -18.01
N PHE A 180 -8.83 -19.84 -17.62
CA PHE A 180 -8.39 -18.52 -17.20
C PHE A 180 -8.32 -18.49 -15.67
N ASP A 181 -7.21 -18.00 -15.15
CA ASP A 181 -6.97 -17.73 -13.73
C ASP A 181 -7.20 -16.25 -13.41
N ALA A 182 -6.73 -15.79 -12.24
CA ALA A 182 -6.88 -14.40 -11.81
C ALA A 182 -5.88 -13.43 -12.49
N ASP A 183 -5.12 -13.89 -13.48
CA ASP A 183 -4.13 -13.06 -14.17
C ASP A 183 -4.78 -11.83 -14.82
N PRO A 184 -4.27 -10.60 -14.53
CA PRO A 184 -4.81 -9.37 -15.11
C PRO A 184 -4.82 -9.34 -16.65
N THR A 185 -3.86 -10.01 -17.31
CA THR A 185 -3.76 -10.06 -18.77
C THR A 185 -4.94 -10.83 -19.35
N GLY A 186 -5.24 -12.01 -18.79
CA GLY A 186 -6.41 -12.82 -19.15
C GLY A 186 -7.72 -12.08 -18.88
N TYR A 187 -7.81 -11.37 -17.74
CA TYR A 187 -8.99 -10.58 -17.41
C TYR A 187 -9.28 -9.50 -18.45
N VAL A 188 -8.29 -8.68 -18.77
CA VAL A 188 -8.43 -7.61 -19.77
C VAL A 188 -8.74 -8.19 -21.15
N ALA A 189 -8.10 -9.29 -21.53
CA ALA A 189 -8.33 -9.92 -22.84
C ALA A 189 -9.76 -10.44 -22.98
N ILE A 190 -10.31 -11.11 -21.97
CA ILE A 190 -11.70 -11.60 -21.99
C ILE A 190 -12.68 -10.42 -22.12
N LEU A 191 -12.55 -9.39 -21.26
CA LEU A 191 -13.48 -8.26 -21.31
C LEU A 191 -13.43 -7.53 -22.66
N LYS A 192 -12.26 -7.45 -23.29
CA LYS A 192 -12.05 -6.69 -24.53
C LYS A 192 -12.38 -7.47 -25.79
N PHE A 193 -12.10 -8.77 -25.83
CA PHE A 193 -12.14 -9.54 -27.08
C PHE A 193 -13.12 -10.73 -27.07
N CYS A 194 -13.64 -11.16 -25.90
CA CYS A 194 -14.64 -12.21 -25.88
C CYS A 194 -15.96 -11.71 -26.50
N SER A 195 -16.48 -12.43 -27.51
CA SER A 195 -17.70 -12.04 -28.20
C SER A 195 -18.98 -12.26 -27.39
N ASP A 196 -19.00 -13.22 -26.45
CA ASP A 196 -20.17 -13.50 -25.62
C ASP A 196 -20.26 -12.56 -24.42
N ARG A 197 -21.30 -11.72 -24.41
CA ARG A 197 -21.59 -10.76 -23.37
C ARG A 197 -21.84 -11.41 -22.00
N ASN A 198 -22.46 -12.61 -21.96
CA ASN A 198 -22.75 -13.28 -20.69
C ASN A 198 -21.46 -13.82 -20.07
N ILE A 199 -20.54 -14.33 -20.88
CA ILE A 199 -19.21 -14.76 -20.40
C ILE A 199 -18.45 -13.56 -19.83
N ARG A 200 -18.40 -12.41 -20.52
CA ARG A 200 -17.76 -11.20 -19.99
C ARG A 200 -18.35 -10.78 -18.64
N LYS A 201 -19.69 -10.75 -18.54
CA LYS A 201 -20.41 -10.40 -17.32
C LYS A 201 -20.11 -11.37 -16.17
N ASP A 202 -20.16 -12.68 -16.40
CA ASP A 202 -19.95 -13.68 -15.36
C ASP A 202 -18.47 -13.71 -14.92
N PHE A 203 -17.55 -13.54 -15.87
CA PHE A 203 -16.13 -13.46 -15.61
C PHE A 203 -15.80 -12.23 -14.76
N GLU A 204 -16.25 -11.03 -15.14
CA GLU A 204 -16.09 -9.80 -14.39
C GLU A 204 -16.66 -9.94 -12.96
N LYS A 205 -17.88 -10.48 -12.83
CA LYS A 205 -18.52 -10.67 -11.53
C LYS A 205 -17.72 -11.62 -10.63
N SER A 206 -17.20 -12.69 -11.20
CA SER A 206 -16.41 -13.68 -10.46
C SER A 206 -15.07 -13.07 -10.02
N HIS A 207 -14.36 -12.43 -10.94
CA HIS A 207 -13.08 -11.76 -10.69
C HIS A 207 -13.23 -10.61 -9.66
N ASN A 208 -14.26 -9.79 -9.74
CA ASN A 208 -14.50 -8.68 -8.82
C ASN A 208 -15.11 -9.10 -7.47
N SER A 209 -15.25 -10.40 -7.20
CA SER A 209 -15.81 -10.92 -5.95
C SER A 209 -14.80 -11.57 -5.03
N PHE A 210 -13.50 -11.45 -5.32
CA PHE A 210 -12.44 -12.00 -4.46
C PHE A 210 -12.53 -11.47 -3.03
N ALA A 211 -12.21 -12.34 -2.09
CA ALA A 211 -12.25 -12.09 -0.65
C ALA A 211 -13.59 -11.51 -0.14
N SER A 212 -14.70 -11.82 -0.81
CA SER A 212 -16.04 -11.38 -0.39
C SER A 212 -16.95 -12.51 0.08
N LYS A 213 -16.46 -13.78 0.08
CA LYS A 213 -17.25 -14.99 0.39
C LYS A 213 -16.42 -16.04 1.10
N TRP A 214 -17.11 -16.97 1.76
CA TRP A 214 -16.53 -18.16 2.36
C TRP A 214 -15.44 -17.84 3.40
N LYS A 215 -14.43 -18.69 3.51
CA LYS A 215 -13.32 -18.58 4.46
C LYS A 215 -12.42 -17.34 4.23
N PHE A 216 -12.49 -16.75 3.04
CA PHE A 216 -11.69 -15.57 2.66
C PHE A 216 -12.44 -14.24 2.78
N ASP A 217 -13.61 -14.22 3.38
CA ASP A 217 -14.46 -13.01 3.47
C ASP A 217 -13.81 -11.91 4.30
N ASN A 218 -13.46 -10.80 3.63
CA ASN A 218 -12.81 -9.65 4.24
C ASN A 218 -13.75 -8.60 4.83
N ARG A 219 -15.08 -8.78 4.77
CA ARG A 219 -16.04 -7.74 5.22
C ARG A 219 -15.89 -7.40 6.70
N GLU A 220 -15.77 -8.39 7.57
CA GLU A 220 -15.51 -8.20 9.00
C GLU A 220 -14.12 -7.59 9.26
N ILE A 221 -13.12 -8.01 8.48
CA ILE A 221 -11.75 -7.51 8.59
C ILE A 221 -11.71 -6.02 8.24
N ILE A 222 -12.41 -5.59 7.18
CA ILE A 222 -12.55 -4.17 6.80
C ILE A 222 -13.12 -3.36 7.96
N LEU A 223 -14.21 -3.83 8.60
CA LEU A 223 -14.80 -3.14 9.74
C LEU A 223 -13.83 -3.01 10.90
N ASN A 224 -13.07 -4.06 11.19
CA ASN A 224 -12.08 -4.06 12.27
C ASN A 224 -10.89 -3.14 11.94
N ILE A 225 -10.43 -3.09 10.69
CA ILE A 225 -9.41 -2.14 10.22
C ILE A 225 -9.91 -0.70 10.41
N LEU A 226 -11.16 -0.39 10.05
CA LEU A 226 -11.72 0.94 10.21
C LEU A 226 -11.85 1.35 11.68
N LYS A 227 -12.29 0.44 12.56
CA LYS A 227 -12.33 0.67 14.02
C LYS A 227 -10.92 0.94 14.58
N ASN A 228 -9.96 0.09 14.23
CA ASN A 228 -8.57 0.23 14.64
C ASN A 228 -8.00 1.59 14.23
N LYS A 229 -8.21 2.01 12.98
CA LYS A 229 -7.78 3.32 12.47
C LYS A 229 -8.46 4.48 13.21
N GLN A 230 -9.73 4.33 13.55
CA GLN A 230 -10.48 5.35 14.31
C GLN A 230 -9.95 5.48 15.75
N GLU A 231 -9.68 4.38 16.43
CA GLU A 231 -9.11 4.38 17.78
C GLU A 231 -7.71 4.99 17.79
N LYS A 232 -6.87 4.58 16.84
CA LYS A 232 -5.53 5.15 16.66
C LYS A 232 -5.57 6.67 16.45
N SER A 233 -6.47 7.16 15.59
CA SER A 233 -6.59 8.60 15.34
C SER A 233 -6.99 9.38 16.59
N LYS A 234 -7.89 8.84 17.42
CA LYS A 234 -8.31 9.45 18.68
C LYS A 234 -7.16 9.55 19.69
N ILE A 235 -6.39 8.47 19.87
CA ILE A 235 -5.22 8.48 20.79
C ILE A 235 -4.22 9.55 20.37
N LEU A 236 -4.00 9.73 19.06
CA LEU A 236 -3.09 10.73 18.51
C LEU A 236 -3.69 12.16 18.46
N GLY A 237 -4.92 12.36 18.98
CA GLY A 237 -5.56 13.67 19.09
C GLY A 237 -6.27 14.16 17.82
N TYR A 238 -6.46 13.29 16.82
CA TYR A 238 -7.19 13.63 15.60
C TYR A 238 -8.66 13.27 15.71
N LYS A 239 -9.51 14.05 15.06
CA LYS A 239 -10.97 13.82 15.03
C LYS A 239 -11.33 12.49 14.35
N ASN A 240 -10.60 12.14 13.31
CA ASN A 240 -10.78 10.92 12.53
C ASN A 240 -9.49 10.54 11.78
N TYR A 241 -9.47 9.33 11.21
CA TYR A 241 -8.31 8.83 10.46
C TYR A 241 -8.02 9.63 9.18
N ALA A 242 -9.01 10.23 8.53
CA ALA A 242 -8.79 11.04 7.33
C ALA A 242 -7.96 12.30 7.67
N GLU A 243 -8.30 13.01 8.75
CA GLU A 243 -7.51 14.15 9.22
C GLU A 243 -6.08 13.72 9.61
N MET A 244 -5.94 12.61 10.36
CA MET A 244 -4.64 12.06 10.71
C MET A 244 -3.82 11.73 9.46
N SER A 245 -4.41 11.08 8.47
CA SER A 245 -3.74 10.68 7.22
C SER A 245 -3.30 11.88 6.38
N LEU A 246 -4.03 12.99 6.43
CA LEU A 246 -3.68 14.21 5.70
C LEU A 246 -2.58 15.02 6.37
N ASN A 247 -2.32 14.77 7.64
CA ASN A 247 -1.32 15.51 8.40
C ASN A 247 0.06 15.57 7.73
N SER A 248 0.48 14.54 7.01
CA SER A 248 1.76 14.48 6.29
C SER A 248 1.63 14.65 4.76
N LYS A 249 0.47 15.09 4.26
CA LYS A 249 0.18 15.22 2.83
C LYS A 249 0.01 16.68 2.42
N MET A 250 -0.10 16.93 1.11
CA MET A 250 -0.25 18.28 0.56
C MET A 250 -1.62 18.90 0.87
N ALA A 251 -2.68 18.09 0.93
CA ALA A 251 -4.01 18.59 1.24
C ALA A 251 -4.14 18.88 2.73
N GLU A 252 -4.64 20.05 3.09
CA GLU A 252 -4.73 20.53 4.46
C GLU A 252 -5.95 19.96 5.22
N SER A 253 -6.99 19.56 4.48
CA SER A 253 -8.23 19.06 5.08
C SER A 253 -9.00 18.12 4.15
N PRO A 254 -9.85 17.23 4.71
CA PRO A 254 -10.78 16.42 3.91
C PRO A 254 -11.70 17.29 3.05
N LYS A 255 -12.09 18.47 3.53
CA LYS A 255 -12.95 19.42 2.79
C LYS A 255 -12.29 19.84 1.48
N GLN A 256 -11.01 20.20 1.49
CA GLN A 256 -10.27 20.59 0.29
C GLN A 256 -10.25 19.46 -0.76
N ILE A 257 -10.10 18.21 -0.31
CA ILE A 257 -10.15 17.06 -1.20
C ILE A 257 -11.55 16.88 -1.79
N PHE A 258 -12.60 16.97 -0.97
CA PHE A 258 -13.97 16.87 -1.46
C PHE A 258 -14.32 17.97 -2.46
N GLU A 259 -13.88 19.20 -2.23
CA GLU A 259 -14.10 20.31 -3.16
C GLU A 259 -13.41 20.05 -4.51
N LEU A 260 -12.18 19.57 -4.50
CA LEU A 260 -11.45 19.18 -5.72
C LEU A 260 -12.16 18.05 -6.47
N ILE A 261 -12.52 16.98 -5.75
CA ILE A 261 -13.22 15.83 -6.35
C ILE A 261 -14.57 16.24 -6.93
N GLN A 262 -15.35 17.05 -6.20
CA GLN A 262 -16.63 17.54 -6.68
C GLN A 262 -16.49 18.42 -7.92
N TRP A 263 -15.46 19.27 -7.95
CA TRP A 263 -15.19 20.12 -9.12
C TRP A 263 -14.84 19.29 -10.36
N ILE A 264 -13.97 18.27 -10.23
CA ILE A 264 -13.61 17.36 -11.33
C ILE A 264 -14.82 16.53 -11.74
N SER A 265 -15.50 15.89 -10.79
CA SER A 265 -16.66 15.02 -11.01
C SER A 265 -17.78 15.72 -11.74
N LYS A 266 -18.08 16.98 -11.37
CA LYS A 266 -19.13 17.79 -12.03
C LYS A 266 -18.88 17.99 -13.53
N LYS A 267 -17.61 18.11 -13.95
CA LYS A 267 -17.24 18.23 -15.37
C LYS A 267 -17.15 16.87 -16.06
N ALA A 268 -16.52 15.89 -15.40
CA ALA A 268 -16.33 14.56 -15.95
C ALA A 268 -17.66 13.81 -16.18
N LYS A 269 -18.62 13.97 -15.25
CA LYS A 269 -19.91 13.29 -15.33
C LYS A 269 -20.69 13.63 -16.60
N ILE A 270 -20.70 14.90 -17.01
CA ILE A 270 -21.38 15.36 -18.21
C ILE A 270 -20.81 14.64 -19.45
N LYS A 271 -19.48 14.54 -19.51
CA LYS A 271 -18.82 13.85 -20.63
C LYS A 271 -19.07 12.35 -20.58
N ALA A 272 -18.99 11.74 -19.41
CA ALA A 272 -19.24 10.31 -19.24
C ALA A 272 -20.68 9.91 -19.58
N GLU A 273 -21.68 10.72 -19.20
CA GLU A 273 -23.08 10.49 -19.57
C GLU A 273 -23.29 10.57 -21.08
N TRP A 274 -22.64 11.52 -21.75
CA TRP A 274 -22.70 11.63 -23.20
C TRP A 274 -22.03 10.42 -23.89
N GLU A 275 -20.83 10.01 -23.44
CA GLU A 275 -20.12 8.85 -24.00
C GLU A 275 -20.89 7.55 -23.77
N GLN A 276 -21.52 7.37 -22.60
CA GLN A 276 -22.37 6.22 -22.34
C GLN A 276 -23.58 6.17 -23.31
N GLU A 277 -24.19 7.30 -23.57
CA GLU A 277 -25.32 7.35 -24.51
C GLU A 277 -24.90 7.04 -25.96
N GLU A 278 -23.74 7.53 -26.38
CA GLU A 278 -23.15 7.19 -27.67
C GLU A 278 -22.88 5.69 -27.83
N LEU A 279 -22.29 5.06 -26.75
CA LEU A 279 -22.03 3.63 -26.71
C LEU A 279 -23.33 2.80 -26.74
N LYS A 280 -24.38 3.21 -26.00
CA LYS A 280 -25.68 2.55 -26.03
C LYS A 280 -26.26 2.52 -27.45
N GLN A 281 -26.22 3.65 -28.17
CA GLN A 281 -26.70 3.76 -29.52
C GLN A 281 -25.90 2.90 -30.49
N TYR A 282 -24.55 2.93 -30.35
CA TYR A 282 -23.65 2.14 -31.20
C TYR A 282 -23.88 0.64 -31.06
N PHE A 283 -23.95 0.15 -29.81
CA PHE A 283 -24.12 -1.27 -29.51
C PHE A 283 -25.58 -1.72 -29.46
N GLN A 284 -26.54 -0.82 -29.65
CA GLN A 284 -28.00 -1.06 -29.56
C GLN A 284 -28.40 -1.73 -28.23
N LEU A 285 -27.80 -1.27 -27.13
CA LEU A 285 -28.05 -1.78 -25.78
C LEU A 285 -28.91 -0.77 -25.00
N GLU A 286 -29.80 -1.30 -24.15
CA GLU A 286 -30.59 -0.45 -23.24
C GLU A 286 -29.71 0.13 -22.11
N GLU A 287 -28.68 -0.62 -21.68
CA GLU A 287 -27.75 -0.25 -20.63
C GLU A 287 -26.33 -0.71 -20.95
N ILE A 288 -25.36 0.17 -20.75
CA ILE A 288 -23.91 -0.14 -20.81
C ILE A 288 -23.40 -0.45 -19.41
N LYS A 289 -22.68 -1.54 -19.30
CA LYS A 289 -21.97 -1.99 -18.08
C LYS A 289 -20.46 -2.01 -18.32
N SER A 290 -19.69 -2.16 -17.24
CA SER A 290 -18.22 -2.24 -17.28
C SER A 290 -17.69 -3.37 -18.18
N TYR A 291 -18.40 -4.47 -18.28
CA TYR A 291 -18.06 -5.59 -19.17
C TYR A 291 -18.44 -5.36 -20.66
N ASP A 292 -18.95 -4.20 -21.02
CA ASP A 292 -19.31 -3.81 -22.39
C ASP A 292 -18.33 -2.79 -23.00
N VAL A 293 -17.35 -2.30 -22.20
CA VAL A 293 -16.45 -1.18 -22.57
C VAL A 293 -14.99 -1.61 -22.56
#